data_6bcf9617d892adc2d9bd8cf023577af3
#
_entry.id   6bcf9617d892adc2d9bd8cf023577af3
#
_cell.length_a   1.000
_cell.length_b   1.000
_cell.length_c   1.000
_cell.angle_alpha   90.00
_cell.angle_beta   90.00
_cell.angle_gamma   90.00
#
_symmetry.space_group_name_H-M   'P 1'
#
loop_
_entity.id
_entity.type
_entity.pdbx_description
1 polymer ?
#
loop_
_entity_poly.entity_id
_entity_poly.type
_entity_poly.pdbx_seq_one_letter_code
_entity_poly.pdbx_strand_id
1 'polypeptide(L)'
;SDLWVLCTLPQDDEMFMPPEGNDPLSATDLFMLRRWIEEGADWPESAKLSPKKKNFTELGVLPKDLYRELGFSEGKVKDEFSGYRQEIITSKLNFEMLPIKGGQFTMGSPLDDPNRGKNEFPAHPVKVSDFWMGKHEVTWDEYELWMLNLDKDNREYNKIEESDGDGLADAVTKPTSPYVDMSFGMGKSGHPAICMTQLSAKMYCMWLSARTGKFYRLPTEAEWEYACKAGTDTAYSFGNDSKELSNYSWHVRNSRFQYQKIGQKSPNPFGLYDMHGNVWEWVLDQYAPPAKEKPKQ
;
A
#
# COMPACT_ATOMS: atom_id res chain seq x y z
N SER A 1 5.53 23.16 26.23
CA SER A 1 5.58 24.55 25.76
C SER A 1 4.25 24.91 25.13
N ASP A 2 3.93 26.20 25.14
CA ASP A 2 2.67 26.73 24.60
C ASP A 2 2.48 26.35 23.14
N LEU A 3 3.58 26.33 22.36
CA LEU A 3 3.55 25.93 20.95
C LEU A 3 3.02 24.50 20.74
N TRP A 4 3.38 23.57 21.61
CA TRP A 4 2.84 22.20 21.54
C TRP A 4 1.33 22.20 21.78
N VAL A 5 0.89 22.93 22.81
CA VAL A 5 -0.53 23.04 23.16
C VAL A 5 -1.31 23.61 21.96
N LEU A 6 -0.85 24.72 21.39
CA LEU A 6 -1.52 25.37 20.26
C LEU A 6 -1.63 24.48 19.01
N CYS A 7 -0.63 23.63 18.73
CA CYS A 7 -0.65 22.70 17.61
C CYS A 7 -1.50 21.43 17.86
N THR A 8 -1.98 21.21 19.08
CA THR A 8 -2.79 20.03 19.44
C THR A 8 -4.22 20.38 19.88
N LEU A 9 -4.60 21.64 19.82
CA LEU A 9 -5.98 22.08 20.03
C LEU A 9 -6.92 21.53 18.94
N PRO A 10 -8.24 21.48 19.17
CA PRO A 10 -9.22 21.27 18.11
C PRO A 10 -9.07 22.29 16.99
N GLN A 11 -9.31 21.85 15.73
CA GLN A 11 -9.11 22.71 14.54
C GLN A 11 -10.03 23.94 14.49
N ASP A 12 -11.14 23.91 15.21
CA ASP A 12 -12.10 25.00 15.39
C ASP A 12 -11.78 25.95 16.55
N ASP A 13 -10.68 25.72 17.24
CA ASP A 13 -10.18 26.61 18.29
C ASP A 13 -9.46 27.83 17.66
N GLU A 14 -9.82 29.03 18.09
CA GLU A 14 -9.23 30.29 17.57
C GLU A 14 -7.71 30.37 17.76
N MET A 15 -7.16 29.63 18.69
CA MET A 15 -5.74 29.56 18.98
C MET A 15 -5.02 28.38 18.31
N PHE A 16 -5.72 27.58 17.53
CA PHE A 16 -5.14 26.43 16.83
C PHE A 16 -4.02 26.86 15.85
N MET A 17 -2.93 26.12 15.85
CA MET A 17 -1.79 26.35 14.94
C MET A 17 -1.57 25.13 14.01
N PRO A 18 -1.47 25.35 12.70
CA PRO A 18 -1.46 26.63 11.99
C PRO A 18 -2.85 27.27 11.87
N PRO A 19 -2.93 28.59 11.69
CA PRO A 19 -4.20 29.30 11.59
C PRO A 19 -5.08 28.80 10.43
N GLU A 20 -6.37 29.12 10.51
CA GLU A 20 -7.37 28.79 9.48
C GLU A 20 -6.88 29.07 8.05
N GLY A 21 -7.13 28.13 7.14
CA GLY A 21 -6.65 28.19 5.75
C GLY A 21 -5.30 27.49 5.48
N ASN A 22 -4.64 26.99 6.52
CA ASN A 22 -3.46 26.14 6.40
C ASN A 22 -3.78 24.72 6.85
N ASP A 23 -3.09 23.75 6.26
CA ASP A 23 -3.27 22.37 6.68
C ASP A 23 -2.69 22.16 8.10
N PRO A 24 -3.37 21.40 8.96
CA PRO A 24 -2.86 21.02 10.27
C PRO A 24 -1.51 20.28 10.16
N LEU A 25 -0.71 20.37 11.19
CA LEU A 25 0.52 19.56 11.27
C LEU A 25 0.17 18.07 11.25
N SER A 26 0.90 17.31 10.46
CA SER A 26 0.76 15.86 10.47
C SER A 26 1.18 15.27 11.83
N ALA A 27 0.73 14.05 12.13
CA ALA A 27 1.18 13.34 13.33
C ALA A 27 2.71 13.21 13.41
N THR A 28 3.38 13.07 12.26
CA THR A 28 4.84 13.05 12.17
C THR A 28 5.45 14.40 12.49
N ASP A 29 4.88 15.50 11.98
CA ASP A 29 5.37 16.84 12.27
C ASP A 29 5.17 17.19 13.74
N LEU A 30 4.04 16.79 14.33
CA LEU A 30 3.79 16.95 15.76
C LEU A 30 4.77 16.13 16.62
N PHE A 31 5.08 14.90 16.21
CA PHE A 31 6.09 14.09 16.90
C PHE A 31 7.49 14.74 16.84
N MET A 32 7.89 15.23 15.69
CA MET A 32 9.17 15.90 15.50
C MET A 32 9.23 17.21 16.30
N LEU A 33 8.15 17.97 16.30
CA LEU A 33 8.02 19.20 17.10
C LEU A 33 8.14 18.91 18.60
N ARG A 34 7.45 17.88 19.07
CA ARG A 34 7.51 17.44 20.47
C ARG A 34 8.94 17.07 20.86
N ARG A 35 9.59 16.24 20.06
CA ARG A 35 10.96 15.79 20.30
C ARG A 35 11.92 16.97 20.33
N TRP A 36 11.83 17.89 19.38
CA TRP A 36 12.66 19.09 19.36
C TRP A 36 12.46 19.96 20.61
N ILE A 37 11.22 20.11 21.10
CA ILE A 37 10.91 20.82 22.34
C ILE A 37 11.52 20.11 23.57
N GLU A 38 11.41 18.77 23.63
CA GLU A 38 11.97 17.97 24.72
C GLU A 38 13.51 18.00 24.75
N GLU A 39 14.14 18.13 23.59
CA GLU A 39 15.60 18.29 23.44
C GLU A 39 16.12 19.71 23.74
N GLY A 40 15.26 20.64 24.14
CA GLY A 40 15.64 22.00 24.55
C GLY A 40 15.30 23.11 23.58
N ALA A 41 14.68 22.77 22.44
CA ALA A 41 14.20 23.73 21.43
C ALA A 41 15.28 24.71 20.92
N ASP A 42 16.52 24.26 20.81
CA ASP A 42 17.63 25.06 20.31
C ASP A 42 17.39 25.45 18.85
N TRP A 43 17.18 26.74 18.62
CA TRP A 43 16.97 27.32 17.32
C TRP A 43 18.27 27.97 16.84
N PRO A 44 18.87 27.50 15.75
CA PRO A 44 20.06 28.18 15.21
C PRO A 44 19.73 29.63 14.83
N GLU A 45 20.51 30.59 15.29
CA GLU A 45 20.33 32.03 14.99
C GLU A 45 20.26 32.34 13.47
N SER A 46 20.80 31.44 12.64
CA SER A 46 20.79 31.53 11.18
C SER A 46 19.59 30.85 10.51
N ALA A 47 18.72 30.18 11.25
CA ALA A 47 17.60 29.47 10.66
C ALA A 47 16.53 30.44 10.12
N LYS A 48 16.41 30.49 8.81
CA LYS A 48 15.30 31.17 8.14
C LYS A 48 14.24 30.15 7.80
N LEU A 49 13.05 30.29 8.39
CA LEU A 49 11.87 29.54 7.97
C LEU A 49 11.49 29.97 6.55
N SER A 50 11.71 29.11 5.59
CA SER A 50 11.09 29.22 4.28
C SER A 50 9.83 28.35 4.29
N PRO A 51 8.67 28.85 3.83
CA PRO A 51 7.52 27.96 3.64
C PRO A 51 7.97 26.81 2.76
N LYS A 52 7.87 25.56 3.25
CA LYS A 52 8.08 24.39 2.41
C LYS A 52 7.13 24.57 1.23
N LYS A 53 7.65 24.77 0.03
CA LYS A 53 6.84 24.57 -1.17
C LYS A 53 6.22 23.19 -1.01
N LYS A 54 4.88 23.13 -1.04
CA LYS A 54 4.14 21.87 -1.05
C LYS A 54 4.53 21.07 -2.30
N ASN A 55 5.71 20.46 -2.27
CA ASN A 55 5.92 19.28 -3.07
C ASN A 55 5.31 18.17 -2.23
N PHE A 56 4.00 17.97 -2.37
CA PHE A 56 3.38 16.70 -2.06
C PHE A 56 4.00 15.67 -3.00
N THR A 57 5.20 15.25 -2.68
CA THR A 57 5.62 13.92 -3.05
C THR A 57 4.63 13.02 -2.33
N GLU A 58 3.78 12.41 -3.10
CA GLU A 58 2.72 11.52 -2.71
C GLU A 58 3.17 10.70 -1.50
N LEU A 59 2.48 10.87 -0.39
CA LEU A 59 2.73 10.17 0.86
C LEU A 59 2.85 8.67 0.55
N GLY A 60 4.06 8.13 0.66
CA GLY A 60 4.31 6.69 0.55
C GLY A 60 4.91 6.18 -0.76
N VAL A 61 5.32 7.05 -1.67
CA VAL A 61 6.34 6.73 -2.66
C VAL A 61 7.59 7.47 -2.22
N LEU A 62 8.68 6.76 -1.96
CA LEU A 62 9.97 7.40 -1.80
C LEU A 62 10.20 8.27 -3.03
N PRO A 63 10.57 9.56 -2.91
CA PRO A 63 10.97 10.36 -4.05
C PRO A 63 12.02 9.61 -4.86
N LYS A 64 11.93 9.63 -6.17
CA LYS A 64 12.91 8.95 -7.05
C LYS A 64 14.35 9.32 -6.70
N ASP A 65 14.58 10.52 -6.22
CA ASP A 65 15.89 10.99 -5.81
C ASP A 65 16.36 10.32 -4.51
N LEU A 66 15.48 10.16 -3.53
CA LEU A 66 15.76 9.41 -2.30
C LEU A 66 15.98 7.92 -2.57
N TYR A 67 15.34 7.39 -3.60
CA TYR A 67 15.62 6.05 -4.13
C TYR A 67 17.06 5.86 -4.55
N ARG A 68 17.61 6.82 -5.31
CA ARG A 68 18.99 6.79 -5.77
C ARG A 68 19.96 6.98 -4.62
N GLU A 69 19.66 7.89 -3.69
CA GLU A 69 20.46 8.13 -2.49
C GLU A 69 20.50 6.92 -1.56
N LEU A 70 19.43 6.14 -1.49
CA LEU A 70 19.37 4.89 -0.72
C LEU A 70 19.98 3.68 -1.47
N GLY A 71 20.58 3.91 -2.66
CA GLY A 71 21.23 2.85 -3.42
C GLY A 71 20.28 1.90 -4.17
N PHE A 72 18.98 2.18 -4.14
CA PHE A 72 18.03 1.47 -5.00
C PHE A 72 18.25 1.95 -6.44
N SER A 73 18.93 1.16 -7.24
CA SER A 73 18.99 1.38 -8.68
C SER A 73 17.56 1.25 -9.21
N GLU A 74 17.11 2.22 -10.03
CA GLU A 74 16.09 1.90 -11.02
C GLU A 74 16.67 0.70 -11.78
N GLY A 75 16.20 -0.49 -11.42
CA GLY A 75 16.78 -1.69 -11.96
C GLY A 75 16.77 -1.55 -13.47
N LYS A 76 17.93 -1.42 -14.06
CA LYS A 76 18.09 -1.92 -15.41
C LYS A 76 17.80 -3.40 -15.24
N VAL A 77 16.52 -3.75 -15.39
CA VAL A 77 16.08 -5.13 -15.45
C VAL A 77 16.81 -5.69 -16.66
N LYS A 78 18.02 -6.20 -16.41
CA LYS A 78 18.75 -7.02 -17.38
C LYS A 78 18.08 -8.39 -17.52
N ASP A 79 17.12 -8.66 -16.61
CA ASP A 79 16.41 -9.90 -16.59
C ASP A 79 15.21 -9.80 -17.54
N GLU A 80 14.96 -10.86 -18.27
CA GLU A 80 13.73 -11.06 -19.03
C GLU A 80 12.52 -10.63 -18.19
N PHE A 81 11.56 -9.91 -18.79
CA PHE A 81 10.30 -9.55 -18.14
C PHE A 81 9.50 -10.84 -17.88
N SER A 82 9.91 -11.56 -16.85
CA SER A 82 9.40 -12.88 -16.43
C SER A 82 8.97 -12.85 -14.97
N GLY A 83 8.19 -13.83 -14.57
CA GLY A 83 7.83 -14.03 -13.17
C GLY A 83 9.05 -14.41 -12.34
N TYR A 84 9.07 -13.98 -11.09
CA TYR A 84 10.14 -14.35 -10.17
C TYR A 84 9.61 -14.70 -8.78
N ARG A 85 10.38 -15.48 -8.08
CA ARG A 85 10.15 -15.81 -6.67
C ARG A 85 11.06 -14.95 -5.81
N GLN A 86 10.48 -14.19 -4.91
CA GLN A 86 11.20 -13.41 -3.92
C GLN A 86 11.26 -14.17 -2.62
N GLU A 87 12.45 -14.41 -2.14
CA GLU A 87 12.70 -14.98 -0.82
C GLU A 87 13.00 -13.87 0.18
N ILE A 88 12.45 -13.97 1.40
CA ILE A 88 12.84 -13.16 2.55
C ILE A 88 13.77 -14.02 3.39
N ILE A 89 15.06 -13.82 3.21
CA ILE A 89 16.16 -14.72 3.62
C ILE A 89 16.06 -15.16 5.08
N THR A 90 15.67 -14.27 6.00
CA THR A 90 15.64 -14.54 7.43
C THR A 90 14.53 -15.48 7.88
N SER A 91 13.46 -15.58 7.11
CA SER A 91 12.23 -16.28 7.48
C SER A 91 11.98 -17.55 6.68
N LYS A 92 12.72 -17.78 5.59
CA LYS A 92 12.44 -18.78 4.56
C LYS A 92 11.09 -18.60 3.87
N LEU A 93 10.40 -17.50 4.14
CA LEU A 93 9.18 -17.12 3.43
C LEU A 93 9.55 -16.64 2.02
N ASN A 94 8.65 -16.88 1.12
CA ASN A 94 8.79 -16.47 -0.26
C ASN A 94 7.42 -16.21 -0.87
N PHE A 95 7.38 -15.30 -1.83
CA PHE A 95 6.21 -14.99 -2.61
C PHE A 95 6.56 -14.88 -4.10
N GLU A 96 5.57 -15.02 -4.94
CA GLU A 96 5.74 -14.94 -6.40
C GLU A 96 5.26 -13.59 -6.91
N MET A 97 6.07 -13.00 -7.80
CA MET A 97 5.73 -11.80 -8.55
C MET A 97 5.51 -12.16 -10.00
N LEU A 98 4.34 -11.84 -10.53
CA LEU A 98 3.97 -12.12 -11.91
C LEU A 98 4.17 -10.89 -12.80
N PRO A 99 4.73 -11.06 -14.03
CA PRO A 99 4.90 -9.97 -14.97
C PRO A 99 3.55 -9.65 -15.62
N ILE A 100 3.09 -8.44 -15.45
CA ILE A 100 1.87 -7.94 -16.07
C ILE A 100 2.26 -7.05 -17.24
N LYS A 101 2.07 -7.56 -18.45
CA LYS A 101 2.34 -6.79 -19.67
C LYS A 101 1.37 -5.62 -19.75
N GLY A 102 1.91 -4.41 -19.80
CA GLY A 102 1.11 -3.21 -19.90
C GLY A 102 0.32 -3.13 -21.20
N GLY A 103 -0.69 -2.31 -21.19
CA GLY A 103 -1.61 -2.13 -22.30
C GLY A 103 -2.55 -0.96 -22.11
N GLN A 104 -3.57 -0.90 -22.95
CA GLN A 104 -4.66 0.05 -22.81
C GLN A 104 -5.94 -0.69 -22.50
N PHE A 105 -6.73 -0.16 -21.56
CA PHE A 105 -8.03 -0.71 -21.19
C PHE A 105 -9.01 0.41 -20.86
N THR A 106 -10.28 0.08 -20.74
CA THR A 106 -11.31 0.99 -20.26
C THR A 106 -11.46 0.80 -18.74
N MET A 107 -11.06 1.82 -17.98
CA MET A 107 -11.22 1.86 -16.53
C MET A 107 -12.64 2.32 -16.17
N GLY A 108 -13.23 1.69 -15.17
CA GLY A 108 -14.60 1.94 -14.75
C GLY A 108 -15.62 1.05 -15.47
N SER A 109 -16.90 1.28 -15.22
CA SER A 109 -18.02 0.48 -15.75
C SER A 109 -18.81 1.22 -16.81
N PRO A 110 -19.31 0.52 -17.86
CA PRO A 110 -20.11 1.12 -18.91
C PRO A 110 -21.45 1.64 -18.38
N LEU A 111 -22.08 2.55 -19.14
CA LEU A 111 -23.33 3.22 -18.72
C LEU A 111 -24.52 2.27 -18.54
N ASP A 112 -24.53 1.18 -19.26
CA ASP A 112 -25.58 0.17 -19.31
C ASP A 112 -25.38 -0.97 -18.30
N ASP A 113 -24.29 -0.94 -17.50
CA ASP A 113 -24.11 -1.90 -16.42
C ASP A 113 -25.09 -1.58 -15.26
N PRO A 114 -26.05 -2.47 -14.96
CA PRO A 114 -27.04 -2.24 -13.91
C PRO A 114 -26.44 -2.28 -12.50
N ASN A 115 -25.24 -2.82 -12.33
CA ASN A 115 -24.56 -2.96 -11.05
C ASN A 115 -23.50 -1.88 -10.81
N ARG A 116 -23.35 -0.96 -11.75
CA ARG A 116 -22.34 0.09 -11.71
C ARG A 116 -22.43 0.96 -10.46
N GLY A 117 -21.32 1.11 -9.76
CA GLY A 117 -21.14 2.08 -8.68
C GLY A 117 -21.08 3.52 -9.20
N LYS A 118 -21.46 4.48 -8.36
CA LYS A 118 -21.40 5.92 -8.71
C LYS A 118 -19.98 6.43 -8.97
N ASN A 119 -19.00 5.80 -8.38
CA ASN A 119 -17.56 6.12 -8.50
C ASN A 119 -16.87 5.45 -9.69
N GLU A 120 -17.55 4.55 -10.40
CA GLU A 120 -17.04 3.87 -11.58
C GLU A 120 -17.33 4.63 -12.89
N PHE A 121 -17.82 5.85 -12.79
CA PHE A 121 -18.20 6.70 -13.93
C PHE A 121 -17.45 8.04 -13.92
N PRO A 122 -17.08 8.54 -15.11
CA PRO A 122 -17.26 7.96 -16.46
C PRO A 122 -16.18 6.90 -16.76
N ALA A 123 -16.56 5.82 -17.43
CA ALA A 123 -15.60 4.90 -18.00
C ALA A 123 -14.69 5.62 -18.99
N HIS A 124 -13.40 5.41 -18.91
CA HIS A 124 -12.40 6.14 -19.71
C HIS A 124 -11.19 5.27 -20.05
N PRO A 125 -10.52 5.53 -21.19
CA PRO A 125 -9.35 4.77 -21.57
C PRO A 125 -8.14 5.13 -20.68
N VAL A 126 -7.45 4.13 -20.19
CA VAL A 126 -6.21 4.26 -19.42
C VAL A 126 -5.12 3.40 -20.05
N LYS A 127 -3.91 3.91 -20.05
CA LYS A 127 -2.71 3.16 -20.47
C LYS A 127 -1.88 2.82 -19.24
N VAL A 128 -1.60 1.54 -19.05
CA VAL A 128 -0.75 1.01 -17.99
C VAL A 128 0.58 0.56 -18.61
N SER A 129 1.69 0.85 -17.94
CA SER A 129 3.03 0.34 -18.31
C SER A 129 3.23 -1.10 -17.84
N ASP A 130 4.29 -1.76 -18.31
CA ASP A 130 4.69 -3.06 -17.79
C ASP A 130 5.03 -2.96 -16.29
N PHE A 131 4.57 -3.92 -15.48
CA PHE A 131 4.85 -3.99 -14.04
C PHE A 131 4.81 -5.43 -13.54
N TRP A 132 5.27 -5.66 -12.32
CA TRP A 132 5.10 -6.93 -11.62
C TRP A 132 4.07 -6.76 -10.52
N MET A 133 3.22 -7.76 -10.34
CA MET A 133 2.24 -7.81 -9.27
C MET A 133 2.40 -9.10 -8.44
N GLY A 134 2.20 -8.99 -7.15
CA GLY A 134 2.14 -10.17 -6.27
C GLY A 134 1.05 -11.13 -6.73
N LYS A 135 1.37 -12.40 -6.83
CA LYS A 135 0.44 -13.46 -7.25
C LYS A 135 -0.77 -13.59 -6.33
N HIS A 136 -0.56 -13.25 -5.06
CA HIS A 136 -1.54 -13.31 -3.98
C HIS A 136 -1.47 -12.04 -3.14
N GLU A 137 -2.48 -11.85 -2.29
CA GLU A 137 -2.46 -10.85 -1.23
C GLU A 137 -1.28 -11.09 -0.29
N VAL A 138 -0.75 -10.02 0.32
CA VAL A 138 0.30 -10.12 1.37
C VAL A 138 -0.27 -10.84 2.58
N THR A 139 0.40 -11.89 3.03
CA THR A 139 -0.03 -12.70 4.16
C THR A 139 0.36 -12.10 5.52
N TRP A 140 -0.30 -12.57 6.60
CA TRP A 140 0.14 -12.28 7.97
C TRP A 140 1.56 -12.77 8.22
N ASP A 141 1.93 -13.93 7.68
CA ASP A 141 3.27 -14.49 7.82
C ASP A 141 4.34 -13.51 7.29
N GLU A 142 4.06 -12.84 6.17
CA GLU A 142 4.95 -11.83 5.58
C GLU A 142 4.91 -10.49 6.31
N TYR A 143 3.70 -10.00 6.62
CA TYR A 143 3.50 -8.69 7.23
C TYR A 143 4.04 -8.62 8.66
N GLU A 144 3.88 -9.68 9.44
CA GLU A 144 4.36 -9.77 10.82
C GLU A 144 5.89 -9.77 10.93
N LEU A 145 6.63 -10.20 9.90
CA LEU A 145 8.09 -10.10 9.87
C LEU A 145 8.55 -8.66 10.14
N TRP A 146 7.87 -7.71 9.53
CA TRP A 146 8.15 -6.29 9.71
C TRP A 146 7.42 -5.72 10.93
N MET A 147 6.11 -5.91 11.01
CA MET A 147 5.26 -5.29 12.04
C MET A 147 5.70 -5.64 13.46
N LEU A 148 6.03 -6.90 13.69
CA LEU A 148 6.46 -7.42 15.00
C LEU A 148 7.97 -7.50 15.18
N ASN A 149 8.75 -6.96 14.23
CA ASN A 149 10.22 -6.98 14.27
C ASN A 149 10.86 -8.38 14.13
N LEU A 150 10.08 -9.37 13.74
CA LEU A 150 10.54 -10.77 13.69
C LEU A 150 11.72 -10.97 12.71
N ASP A 151 11.81 -10.19 11.65
CA ASP A 151 12.94 -10.22 10.73
C ASP A 151 14.25 -9.85 11.43
N LYS A 152 14.23 -8.77 12.21
CA LYS A 152 15.40 -8.33 12.98
C LYS A 152 15.77 -9.33 14.06
N ASP A 153 14.79 -9.79 14.83
CA ASP A 153 15.00 -10.77 15.89
C ASP A 153 15.58 -12.07 15.32
N ASN A 154 15.10 -12.51 14.14
CA ASN A 154 15.64 -13.69 13.45
C ASN A 154 17.08 -13.48 12.99
N ARG A 155 17.45 -12.29 12.50
CA ARG A 155 18.85 -11.98 12.13
C ARG A 155 19.77 -12.04 13.35
N GLU A 156 19.38 -11.39 14.42
CA GLU A 156 20.15 -11.36 15.67
C GLU A 156 20.31 -12.78 16.27
N TYR A 157 19.23 -13.53 16.36
CA TYR A 157 19.22 -14.89 16.90
C TYR A 157 20.11 -15.85 16.10
N ASN A 158 20.01 -15.81 14.76
CA ASN A 158 20.77 -16.67 13.86
C ASN A 158 22.16 -16.13 13.54
N LYS A 159 22.57 -14.98 14.10
CA LYS A 159 23.85 -14.31 13.85
C LYS A 159 24.14 -14.14 12.35
N ILE A 160 23.14 -13.73 11.61
CA ILE A 160 23.28 -13.44 10.17
C ILE A 160 24.09 -12.15 10.05
N GLU A 161 25.11 -12.18 9.18
CA GLU A 161 25.91 -10.98 8.89
C GLU A 161 25.01 -9.85 8.36
N GLU A 162 25.20 -8.65 8.90
CA GLU A 162 24.45 -7.49 8.47
C GLU A 162 24.78 -7.13 7.02
N SER A 163 23.73 -6.82 6.25
CA SER A 163 23.81 -6.30 4.89
C SER A 163 23.55 -4.79 4.87
N ASP A 164 23.98 -4.12 3.81
CA ASP A 164 23.74 -2.67 3.63
C ASP A 164 22.25 -2.28 3.71
N GLY A 165 21.36 -3.20 3.36
CA GLY A 165 19.92 -2.99 3.43
C GLY A 165 19.33 -3.12 4.83
N ASP A 166 20.02 -3.72 5.78
CA ASP A 166 19.46 -4.03 7.11
C ASP A 166 19.21 -2.75 7.93
N GLY A 167 20.19 -1.84 7.93
CA GLY A 167 20.03 -0.55 8.60
C GLY A 167 18.86 0.27 8.05
N LEU A 168 18.66 0.24 6.73
CA LEU A 168 17.52 0.91 6.08
C LEU A 168 16.18 0.23 6.44
N ALA A 169 16.13 -1.09 6.40
CA ALA A 169 14.95 -1.86 6.76
C ALA A 169 14.55 -1.64 8.23
N ASP A 170 15.53 -1.64 9.13
CA ASP A 170 15.30 -1.41 10.56
C ASP A 170 14.85 0.02 10.87
N ALA A 171 15.24 0.99 10.05
CA ALA A 171 14.83 2.39 10.17
C ALA A 171 13.40 2.66 9.68
N VAL A 172 12.78 1.74 8.93
CA VAL A 172 11.39 1.92 8.48
C VAL A 172 10.46 1.89 9.68
N THR A 173 9.70 2.98 9.83
CA THR A 173 8.71 3.13 10.91
C THR A 173 7.67 2.02 10.86
N LYS A 174 7.45 1.39 12.00
CA LYS A 174 6.47 0.31 12.20
C LYS A 174 5.21 0.84 12.88
N PRO A 175 4.04 0.24 12.64
CA PRO A 175 2.85 0.55 13.43
C PRO A 175 3.05 0.12 14.87
N THR A 176 2.35 0.79 15.79
CA THR A 176 2.25 0.30 17.18
C THR A 176 1.63 -1.09 17.16
N SER A 177 2.22 -2.03 17.89
CA SER A 177 1.68 -3.38 18.01
C SER A 177 0.24 -3.32 18.54
N PRO A 178 -0.73 -3.96 17.89
CA PRO A 178 -2.12 -3.93 18.34
C PRO A 178 -2.28 -4.61 19.71
N TYR A 179 -3.15 -4.06 20.52
CA TYR A 179 -3.48 -4.62 21.84
C TYR A 179 -4.35 -5.89 21.77
N VAL A 180 -4.97 -6.13 20.60
CA VAL A 180 -5.85 -7.26 20.35
C VAL A 180 -5.42 -7.98 19.09
N ASP A 181 -5.77 -9.25 18.99
CA ASP A 181 -5.54 -10.02 17.76
C ASP A 181 -6.40 -9.48 16.61
N MET A 182 -5.74 -8.83 15.65
CA MET A 182 -6.39 -8.21 14.50
C MET A 182 -6.84 -9.23 13.44
N SER A 183 -6.57 -10.52 13.64
CA SER A 183 -7.16 -11.60 12.85
C SER A 183 -8.58 -11.96 13.30
N PHE A 184 -9.02 -11.45 14.45
CA PHE A 184 -10.33 -11.76 15.06
C PHE A 184 -10.59 -13.27 15.20
N GLY A 185 -9.54 -14.05 15.38
CA GLY A 185 -9.62 -15.52 15.47
C GLY A 185 -9.88 -16.25 14.16
N MET A 186 -9.87 -15.55 13.03
CA MET A 186 -10.07 -16.17 11.70
C MET A 186 -8.83 -16.90 11.15
N GLY A 187 -7.70 -16.78 11.84
CA GLY A 187 -6.44 -17.43 11.47
C GLY A 187 -5.43 -16.49 10.80
N LYS A 188 -4.15 -16.83 10.85
CA LYS A 188 -3.06 -16.02 10.30
C LYS A 188 -2.25 -16.77 9.24
N SER A 189 -1.73 -17.95 9.55
CA SER A 189 -0.83 -18.65 8.65
C SER A 189 -1.46 -18.95 7.28
N GLY A 190 -0.86 -18.38 6.24
CA GLY A 190 -1.35 -18.44 4.85
C GLY A 190 -2.62 -17.66 4.59
N HIS A 191 -3.02 -16.76 5.49
CA HIS A 191 -4.17 -15.87 5.29
C HIS A 191 -3.68 -14.43 5.01
N PRO A 192 -4.47 -13.64 4.27
CA PRO A 192 -4.11 -12.25 3.99
C PRO A 192 -4.07 -11.41 5.26
N ALA A 193 -3.13 -10.47 5.33
CA ALA A 193 -3.07 -9.49 6.39
C ALA A 193 -4.20 -8.47 6.25
N ILE A 194 -4.89 -8.18 7.34
CA ILE A 194 -6.02 -7.23 7.37
C ILE A 194 -5.83 -6.16 8.46
N CYS A 195 -6.73 -5.19 8.50
CA CYS A 195 -6.81 -4.17 9.56
C CYS A 195 -5.58 -3.26 9.69
N MET A 196 -4.87 -3.01 8.59
CA MET A 196 -3.84 -1.97 8.55
C MET A 196 -4.35 -0.72 7.83
N THR A 197 -3.71 0.42 8.12
CA THR A 197 -3.90 1.64 7.33
C THR A 197 -3.14 1.56 6.01
N GLN A 198 -3.54 2.38 5.03
CA GLN A 198 -2.79 2.53 3.77
C GLN A 198 -1.32 2.93 4.04
N LEU A 199 -1.09 3.83 5.01
CA LEU A 199 0.26 4.23 5.40
C LEU A 199 1.07 3.03 5.87
N SER A 200 0.49 2.17 6.69
CA SER A 200 1.18 0.97 7.19
C SER A 200 1.51 -0.01 6.06
N ALA A 201 0.60 -0.19 5.10
CA ALA A 201 0.86 -1.00 3.91
C ALA A 201 2.00 -0.41 3.05
N LYS A 202 2.05 0.91 2.90
CA LYS A 202 3.15 1.61 2.23
C LYS A 202 4.48 1.44 2.96
N MET A 203 4.49 1.52 4.28
CA MET A 203 5.71 1.31 5.08
C MET A 203 6.20 -0.13 4.97
N TYR A 204 5.29 -1.12 4.94
CA TYR A 204 5.67 -2.50 4.65
C TYR A 204 6.36 -2.62 3.28
N CYS A 205 5.84 -1.98 2.24
CA CYS A 205 6.48 -1.96 0.92
C CYS A 205 7.89 -1.33 0.96
N MET A 206 8.08 -0.27 1.74
CA MET A 206 9.40 0.35 1.95
C MET A 206 10.36 -0.61 2.64
N TRP A 207 9.91 -1.26 3.72
CA TRP A 207 10.69 -2.26 4.42
C TRP A 207 11.10 -3.41 3.48
N LEU A 208 10.14 -3.94 2.74
CA LEU A 208 10.39 -5.02 1.78
C LEU A 208 11.39 -4.60 0.70
N SER A 209 11.29 -3.35 0.24
CA SER A 209 12.25 -2.80 -0.73
C SER A 209 13.66 -2.75 -0.15
N ALA A 210 13.81 -2.25 1.08
CA ALA A 210 15.11 -2.19 1.77
C ALA A 210 15.69 -3.60 1.99
N ARG A 211 14.84 -4.56 2.38
CA ARG A 211 15.26 -5.94 2.64
C ARG A 211 15.68 -6.71 1.40
N THR A 212 15.14 -6.40 0.26
CA THR A 212 15.33 -7.21 -0.95
C THR A 212 16.17 -6.50 -2.03
N GLY A 213 16.41 -5.19 -1.87
CA GLY A 213 17.07 -4.37 -2.89
C GLY A 213 16.23 -4.16 -4.16
N LYS A 214 14.96 -4.57 -4.16
CA LYS A 214 14.00 -4.36 -5.26
C LYS A 214 12.95 -3.37 -4.84
N PHE A 215 12.38 -2.65 -5.80
CA PHE A 215 11.34 -1.67 -5.53
C PHE A 215 9.95 -2.30 -5.41
N TYR A 216 9.34 -2.19 -4.25
CA TYR A 216 7.96 -2.58 -3.98
C TYR A 216 7.14 -1.37 -3.58
N ARG A 217 5.93 -1.30 -4.09
CA ARG A 217 4.91 -0.31 -3.74
C ARG A 217 3.52 -0.90 -3.86
N LEU A 218 2.52 -0.22 -3.33
CA LEU A 218 1.13 -0.53 -3.65
C LEU A 218 0.88 -0.30 -5.16
N PRO A 219 -0.01 -1.07 -5.80
CA PRO A 219 -0.46 -0.78 -7.16
C PRO A 219 -1.24 0.55 -7.18
N THR A 220 -1.26 1.22 -8.31
CA THR A 220 -2.28 2.24 -8.56
C THR A 220 -3.64 1.57 -8.76
N GLU A 221 -4.74 2.33 -8.57
CA GLU A 221 -6.09 1.83 -8.85
C GLU A 221 -6.21 1.32 -10.29
N ALA A 222 -5.62 2.05 -11.24
CA ALA A 222 -5.60 1.65 -12.64
C ALA A 222 -4.80 0.35 -12.90
N GLU A 223 -3.67 0.16 -12.25
CA GLU A 223 -2.89 -1.08 -12.33
C GLU A 223 -3.66 -2.26 -11.73
N TRP A 224 -4.32 -2.01 -10.58
CA TRP A 224 -5.11 -3.04 -9.91
C TRP A 224 -6.32 -3.46 -10.77
N GLU A 225 -7.09 -2.51 -11.29
CA GLU A 225 -8.26 -2.81 -12.15
C GLU A 225 -7.84 -3.48 -13.46
N TYR A 226 -6.75 -3.02 -14.09
CA TYR A 226 -6.17 -3.65 -15.27
C TYR A 226 -5.81 -5.12 -15.01
N ALA A 227 -5.14 -5.36 -13.89
CA ALA A 227 -4.73 -6.70 -13.48
C ALA A 227 -5.94 -7.59 -13.11
N CYS A 228 -6.96 -7.02 -12.48
CA CYS A 228 -8.20 -7.71 -12.15
C CYS A 228 -8.97 -8.14 -13.40
N LYS A 229 -9.13 -7.23 -14.38
CA LYS A 229 -9.78 -7.53 -15.67
C LYS A 229 -9.01 -8.53 -16.52
N ALA A 230 -7.69 -8.55 -16.39
CA ALA A 230 -6.80 -9.50 -17.05
C ALA A 230 -7.05 -9.63 -18.57
N GLY A 231 -7.24 -8.50 -19.25
CA GLY A 231 -7.45 -8.42 -20.70
C GLY A 231 -8.88 -8.66 -21.18
N THR A 232 -9.86 -8.72 -20.26
CA THR A 232 -11.27 -8.85 -20.62
C THR A 232 -12.00 -7.50 -20.52
N ASP A 233 -13.09 -7.36 -21.28
CA ASP A 233 -14.04 -6.26 -21.19
C ASP A 233 -15.34 -6.66 -20.48
N THR A 234 -15.34 -7.84 -19.83
CA THR A 234 -16.49 -8.39 -19.11
C THR A 234 -16.55 -7.91 -17.67
N ALA A 235 -17.66 -8.13 -16.99
CA ALA A 235 -17.86 -7.75 -15.58
C ALA A 235 -16.84 -8.41 -14.63
N TYR A 236 -16.40 -9.62 -14.97
CA TYR A 236 -15.37 -10.36 -14.25
C TYR A 236 -14.30 -10.86 -15.22
N SER A 237 -13.12 -11.18 -14.73
CA SER A 237 -12.02 -11.74 -15.55
C SER A 237 -12.35 -13.07 -16.23
N PHE A 238 -13.42 -13.74 -15.79
CA PHE A 238 -13.90 -15.02 -16.33
C PHE A 238 -15.19 -14.89 -17.17
N GLY A 239 -15.71 -13.68 -17.37
CA GLY A 239 -16.93 -13.43 -18.16
C GLY A 239 -17.99 -12.66 -17.41
N ASN A 240 -19.26 -12.77 -17.85
CA ASN A 240 -20.40 -12.04 -17.27
C ASN A 240 -21.30 -12.90 -16.36
N ASP A 241 -21.10 -14.22 -16.29
CA ASP A 241 -21.95 -15.10 -15.49
C ASP A 241 -21.52 -15.08 -14.02
N SER A 242 -22.26 -14.36 -13.20
CA SER A 242 -22.02 -14.28 -11.75
C SER A 242 -22.15 -15.62 -11.01
N LYS A 243 -22.71 -16.67 -11.63
CA LYS A 243 -22.79 -18.01 -11.02
C LYS A 243 -21.39 -18.64 -10.90
N GLU A 244 -20.48 -18.28 -11.80
CA GLU A 244 -19.10 -18.76 -11.78
C GLU A 244 -18.24 -18.07 -10.70
N LEU A 245 -18.71 -16.96 -10.12
CA LEU A 245 -17.96 -16.16 -9.15
C LEU A 245 -17.37 -17.00 -8.00
N SER A 246 -18.10 -18.01 -7.52
CA SER A 246 -17.66 -18.88 -6.43
C SER A 246 -16.44 -19.75 -6.78
N ASN A 247 -16.12 -19.92 -8.05
CA ASN A 247 -14.94 -20.65 -8.50
C ASN A 247 -13.68 -19.78 -8.44
N TYR A 248 -13.85 -18.45 -8.52
CA TYR A 248 -12.76 -17.47 -8.61
C TYR A 248 -12.61 -16.60 -7.37
N SER A 249 -13.59 -16.61 -6.46
CA SER A 249 -13.65 -15.66 -5.36
C SER A 249 -14.23 -16.23 -4.08
N TRP A 250 -13.70 -15.72 -2.96
CA TRP A 250 -14.33 -15.80 -1.65
C TRP A 250 -15.19 -14.55 -1.44
N HIS A 251 -16.47 -14.74 -1.19
CA HIS A 251 -17.45 -13.69 -0.98
C HIS A 251 -18.44 -14.07 0.14
N VAL A 252 -19.32 -13.17 0.54
CA VAL A 252 -20.21 -13.31 1.70
C VAL A 252 -21.03 -14.63 1.70
N ARG A 253 -21.36 -15.18 0.52
CA ARG A 253 -22.20 -16.40 0.41
C ARG A 253 -21.42 -17.71 0.55
N ASN A 254 -20.09 -17.68 0.39
CA ASN A 254 -19.27 -18.89 0.40
C ASN A 254 -18.11 -18.85 1.41
N SER A 255 -17.82 -17.70 2.00
CA SER A 255 -16.69 -17.49 2.92
C SER A 255 -17.05 -17.67 4.41
N ARG A 256 -18.32 -17.87 4.77
CA ARG A 256 -18.81 -17.89 6.16
C ARG A 256 -18.52 -16.60 6.93
N PHE A 257 -18.50 -15.45 6.24
CA PHE A 257 -18.15 -14.14 6.79
C PHE A 257 -16.72 -14.09 7.36
N GLN A 258 -15.82 -14.89 6.83
CA GLN A 258 -14.41 -14.91 7.22
C GLN A 258 -13.55 -14.81 5.97
N TYR A 259 -12.40 -14.15 6.08
CA TYR A 259 -11.40 -14.27 5.03
C TYR A 259 -10.81 -15.68 5.04
N GLN A 260 -10.28 -16.08 3.93
CA GLN A 260 -9.80 -17.44 3.68
C GLN A 260 -8.31 -17.39 3.32
N LYS A 261 -7.64 -18.53 3.37
CA LYS A 261 -6.26 -18.64 2.89
C LYS A 261 -6.15 -18.20 1.44
N ILE A 262 -5.04 -17.54 1.13
CA ILE A 262 -4.74 -17.09 -0.23
C ILE A 262 -4.70 -18.25 -1.22
N GLY A 263 -5.02 -17.96 -2.49
CA GLY A 263 -4.81 -18.87 -3.62
C GLY A 263 -5.65 -20.15 -3.63
N GLN A 264 -6.79 -20.19 -2.92
CA GLN A 264 -7.64 -21.39 -2.88
C GLN A 264 -8.69 -21.43 -3.99
N LYS A 265 -8.83 -20.38 -4.76
CA LYS A 265 -9.75 -20.27 -5.89
C LYS A 265 -8.99 -20.33 -7.20
N SER A 266 -9.70 -20.31 -8.32
CA SER A 266 -9.06 -20.23 -9.63
C SER A 266 -8.44 -18.84 -9.85
N PRO A 267 -7.25 -18.78 -10.46
CA PRO A 267 -6.66 -17.49 -10.81
C PRO A 267 -7.36 -16.85 -12.02
N ASN A 268 -7.14 -15.56 -12.21
CA ASN A 268 -7.53 -14.89 -13.44
C ASN A 268 -6.59 -15.25 -14.62
N PRO A 269 -6.85 -14.80 -15.86
CA PRO A 269 -6.00 -15.08 -17.02
C PRO A 269 -4.54 -14.64 -16.89
N PHE A 270 -4.22 -13.68 -16.01
CA PHE A 270 -2.84 -13.27 -15.71
C PHE A 270 -2.17 -14.14 -14.64
N GLY A 271 -2.88 -15.10 -14.06
CA GLY A 271 -2.38 -15.99 -13.01
C GLY A 271 -2.51 -15.42 -11.60
N LEU A 272 -3.18 -14.28 -11.43
CA LEU A 272 -3.42 -13.62 -10.14
C LEU A 272 -4.64 -14.24 -9.46
N TYR A 273 -4.52 -14.44 -8.15
CA TYR A 273 -5.56 -15.03 -7.31
C TYR A 273 -6.34 -13.96 -6.54
N ASP A 274 -7.50 -14.33 -6.08
CA ASP A 274 -8.36 -13.60 -5.13
C ASP A 274 -8.81 -12.20 -5.58
N MET A 275 -8.55 -11.82 -6.85
CA MET A 275 -8.83 -10.51 -7.42
C MET A 275 -10.32 -10.09 -7.39
N HIS A 276 -11.25 -10.98 -7.12
CA HIS A 276 -12.69 -10.70 -7.08
C HIS A 276 -13.29 -10.84 -5.67
N GLY A 277 -12.46 -10.93 -4.61
CA GLY A 277 -12.96 -11.03 -3.23
C GLY A 277 -11.88 -11.32 -2.21
N ASN A 278 -12.19 -12.15 -1.23
CA ASN A 278 -11.42 -12.45 -0.04
C ASN A 278 -11.29 -11.25 0.89
N VAL A 279 -10.37 -10.32 0.63
CA VAL A 279 -10.22 -9.08 1.40
C VAL A 279 -10.17 -7.84 0.50
N TRP A 280 -10.37 -6.68 1.10
CA TRP A 280 -10.16 -5.40 0.43
C TRP A 280 -8.67 -5.09 0.38
N GLU A 281 -8.21 -4.55 -0.74
CA GLU A 281 -6.82 -4.25 -0.97
C GLU A 281 -6.57 -2.74 -1.07
N TRP A 282 -5.49 -2.28 -0.46
CA TRP A 282 -5.06 -0.90 -0.58
C TRP A 282 -4.40 -0.64 -1.93
N VAL A 283 -4.82 0.43 -2.57
CA VAL A 283 -4.15 1.02 -3.74
C VAL A 283 -3.40 2.28 -3.35
N LEU A 284 -2.53 2.76 -4.23
CA LEU A 284 -1.69 3.93 -3.99
C LEU A 284 -2.49 5.24 -4.01
N ASP A 285 -3.52 5.28 -4.84
CA ASP A 285 -4.30 6.49 -5.12
C ASP A 285 -5.07 6.96 -3.90
N GLN A 286 -5.27 8.26 -3.82
CA GLN A 286 -6.16 8.87 -2.85
C GLN A 286 -7.59 8.86 -3.42
N TYR A 287 -8.54 8.35 -2.64
CA TYR A 287 -9.94 8.42 -3.04
C TYR A 287 -10.37 9.88 -3.23
N ALA A 288 -10.84 10.20 -4.43
CA ALA A 288 -11.50 11.46 -4.73
C ALA A 288 -12.97 11.18 -5.09
N PRO A 289 -13.95 11.81 -4.40
CA PRO A 289 -15.33 11.64 -4.80
C PRO A 289 -15.52 12.11 -6.25
N PRO A 290 -16.40 11.46 -7.04
CA PRO A 290 -16.62 11.85 -8.41
C PRO A 290 -17.02 13.34 -8.49
N ALA A 291 -16.44 14.05 -9.45
CA ALA A 291 -16.75 15.46 -9.66
C ALA A 291 -18.28 15.64 -9.79
N LYS A 292 -18.84 16.54 -8.99
CA LYS A 292 -20.27 16.87 -9.11
C LYS A 292 -20.53 17.28 -10.56
N GLU A 293 -21.40 16.58 -11.27
CA GLU A 293 -21.87 17.03 -12.58
C GLU A 293 -22.33 18.49 -12.45
N LYS A 294 -21.71 19.37 -13.23
CA LYS A 294 -22.25 20.72 -13.34
C LYS A 294 -23.68 20.59 -13.89
N PRO A 295 -24.69 21.22 -13.26
CA PRO A 295 -26.04 21.21 -13.84
C PRO A 295 -25.91 21.70 -15.29
N LYS A 296 -26.47 20.94 -16.22
CA LYS A 296 -26.61 21.40 -17.61
C LYS A 296 -27.43 22.66 -17.55
N GLN A 297 -26.84 23.80 -17.98
CA GLN A 297 -27.55 25.04 -18.21
C GLN A 297 -28.49 24.89 -19.39
#